data_f100d98292733fe0abc59356348ada4e
#
_entry.id   f100d98292733fe0abc59356348ada4e
#
_cell.length_a   1.000
_cell.length_b   1.000
_cell.length_c   1.000
_cell.angle_alpha   90.00
_cell.angle_beta   90.00
_cell.angle_gamma   90.00
#
_symmetry.space_group_name_H-M   'P 1'
#
loop_
_entity.id
_entity.type
_entity.pdbx_description
1 polymer ?
#
loop_
_entity_poly.entity_id
_entity_poly.type
_entity_poly.pdbx_seq_one_letter_code
_entity_poly.pdbx_strand_id
1 'polypeptide(L)'
;MATKPIEDNPERGWGQVLPLFFGNELTFENHAKNGKSTKSFIQQGLWKNVLDKLKPGDYVFIQFGHNDQKISDTTRYAEAHTLYKRNLIKYVNETREKGAAPVLLTPVNRRKFDKEGKFVDQHGDYPAVVREVAVQMNVPLIDVHKKSEKVFAELGDDKTKDIFLWIPPNKYKSLPEGKTDNTHFSFEGAVLVAGLVVEGIKEIELPIARYLIKNPNTQIGGK
;
A
#
# COMPACT_ATOMS: atom_id res chain seq x y z
N MET A 1 0.00 1.58 -3.73
CA MET A 1 0.29 0.28 -4.40
C MET A 1 0.26 0.36 -5.94
N ALA A 2 -0.68 1.09 -6.54
CA ALA A 2 -0.95 1.03 -7.99
C ALA A 2 0.27 1.37 -8.86
N THR A 3 0.40 0.66 -9.99
CA THR A 3 1.42 0.93 -11.02
C THR A 3 1.14 2.27 -11.69
N LYS A 4 2.20 3.03 -11.94
CA LYS A 4 2.19 4.33 -12.62
C LYS A 4 3.06 4.27 -13.87
N PRO A 5 2.74 5.07 -14.91
CA PRO A 5 3.68 5.28 -16.00
C PRO A 5 5.04 5.74 -15.47
N ILE A 6 6.12 5.32 -16.12
CA ILE A 6 7.48 5.70 -15.70
C ILE A 6 7.88 7.01 -16.37
N GLU A 7 7.56 7.16 -17.66
CA GLU A 7 7.94 8.31 -18.44
C GLU A 7 7.23 9.58 -17.95
N ASP A 8 8.01 10.61 -17.67
CA ASP A 8 7.57 11.94 -17.24
C ASP A 8 6.55 11.93 -16.06
N ASN A 9 6.68 10.95 -15.16
CA ASN A 9 5.79 10.83 -14.00
C ASN A 9 6.60 10.49 -12.74
N PRO A 10 6.66 11.39 -11.74
CA PRO A 10 7.38 11.16 -10.49
C PRO A 10 6.67 10.19 -9.55
N GLU A 11 5.36 9.95 -9.75
CA GLU A 11 4.57 9.14 -8.82
C GLU A 11 4.87 7.64 -8.98
N ARG A 12 5.08 6.94 -7.87
CA ARG A 12 5.22 5.48 -7.81
C ARG A 12 4.35 4.89 -6.70
N GLY A 13 3.81 3.71 -6.96
CA GLY A 13 3.18 2.90 -5.93
C GLY A 13 4.17 1.91 -5.33
N TRP A 14 4.17 1.69 -4.02
CA TRP A 14 5.08 0.74 -3.39
C TRP A 14 4.95 -0.69 -3.95
N GLY A 15 3.74 -1.11 -4.35
CA GLY A 15 3.55 -2.42 -4.99
C GLY A 15 4.16 -2.51 -6.41
N GLN A 16 4.48 -1.38 -7.05
CA GLN A 16 5.20 -1.34 -8.33
C GLN A 16 6.69 -1.61 -8.13
N VAL A 17 7.25 -1.16 -7.01
CA VAL A 17 8.69 -1.28 -6.71
C VAL A 17 9.03 -2.46 -5.80
N LEU A 18 8.03 -3.10 -5.19
CA LEU A 18 8.23 -4.28 -4.34
C LEU A 18 9.07 -5.39 -5.01
N PRO A 19 8.88 -5.70 -6.31
CA PRO A 19 9.70 -6.70 -7.00
C PRO A 19 11.21 -6.46 -6.94
N LEU A 20 11.65 -5.19 -6.78
CA LEU A 20 13.08 -4.85 -6.66
C LEU A 20 13.76 -5.46 -5.42
N PHE A 21 13.01 -5.97 -4.47
CA PHE A 21 13.52 -6.60 -3.26
C PHE A 21 13.62 -8.13 -3.36
N PHE A 22 13.17 -8.72 -4.46
CA PHE A 22 13.09 -10.17 -4.61
C PHE A 22 13.91 -10.66 -5.81
N GLY A 23 14.31 -11.92 -5.75
CA GLY A 23 14.88 -12.63 -6.90
C GLY A 23 13.85 -12.93 -7.98
N ASN A 24 14.33 -13.55 -9.07
CA ASN A 24 13.51 -13.81 -10.26
C ASN A 24 12.58 -15.04 -10.13
N GLU A 25 12.57 -15.69 -8.97
CA GLU A 25 11.77 -16.90 -8.71
C GLU A 25 10.29 -16.58 -8.49
N LEU A 26 9.95 -15.33 -8.19
CA LEU A 26 8.58 -14.88 -7.96
C LEU A 26 8.06 -14.04 -9.12
N THR A 27 6.80 -14.29 -9.48
CA THR A 27 6.04 -13.43 -10.39
C THR A 27 5.16 -12.48 -9.58
N PHE A 28 5.20 -11.19 -9.91
CA PHE A 28 4.40 -10.16 -9.26
C PHE A 28 3.34 -9.61 -10.21
N GLU A 29 2.08 -9.72 -9.83
CA GLU A 29 0.97 -9.06 -10.53
C GLU A 29 0.39 -7.93 -9.67
N ASN A 30 0.53 -6.69 -10.13
CA ASN A 30 0.00 -5.53 -9.42
C ASN A 30 -1.38 -5.14 -9.96
N HIS A 31 -2.43 -5.61 -9.30
CA HIS A 31 -3.83 -5.34 -9.63
C HIS A 31 -4.38 -4.05 -9.01
N ALA A 32 -3.61 -3.35 -8.17
CA ALA A 32 -4.06 -2.12 -7.54
C ALA A 32 -4.39 -1.04 -8.59
N LYS A 33 -5.47 -0.31 -8.35
CA LYS A 33 -5.94 0.80 -9.20
C LYS A 33 -6.13 2.06 -8.36
N ASN A 34 -5.77 3.20 -8.95
CA ASN A 34 -5.94 4.50 -8.29
C ASN A 34 -7.39 4.78 -7.93
N GLY A 35 -7.59 5.41 -6.78
CA GLY A 35 -8.89 5.89 -6.34
C GLY A 35 -9.88 4.79 -5.92
N LYS A 36 -9.45 3.53 -5.80
CA LYS A 36 -10.35 2.44 -5.41
C LYS A 36 -10.39 2.24 -3.89
N SER A 37 -11.59 2.01 -3.38
CA SER A 37 -11.89 1.51 -2.04
C SER A 37 -12.20 0.02 -2.11
N THR A 38 -12.35 -0.66 -0.96
CA THR A 38 -12.83 -2.03 -0.91
C THR A 38 -14.14 -2.20 -1.66
N LYS A 39 -15.08 -1.26 -1.46
CA LYS A 39 -16.39 -1.23 -2.11
C LYS A 39 -16.27 -1.10 -3.63
N SER A 40 -15.61 -0.04 -4.10
CA SER A 40 -15.55 0.24 -5.54
C SER A 40 -14.71 -0.79 -6.32
N PHE A 41 -13.71 -1.41 -5.69
CA PHE A 41 -12.91 -2.46 -6.30
C PHE A 41 -13.74 -3.74 -6.56
N ILE A 42 -14.64 -4.09 -5.63
CA ILE A 42 -15.61 -5.18 -5.81
C ILE A 42 -16.64 -4.82 -6.89
N GLN A 43 -17.31 -3.66 -6.74
CA GLN A 43 -18.43 -3.27 -7.59
C GLN A 43 -18.06 -3.11 -9.07
N GLN A 44 -16.81 -2.73 -9.35
CA GLN A 44 -16.29 -2.57 -10.71
C GLN A 44 -15.69 -3.86 -11.30
N GLY A 45 -15.88 -5.00 -10.64
CA GLY A 45 -15.39 -6.30 -11.12
C GLY A 45 -13.88 -6.47 -11.03
N LEU A 46 -13.13 -5.50 -10.47
CA LEU A 46 -11.67 -5.57 -10.40
C LEU A 46 -11.21 -6.72 -9.50
N TRP A 47 -11.94 -6.98 -8.42
CA TRP A 47 -11.67 -8.12 -7.55
C TRP A 47 -11.92 -9.46 -8.26
N LYS A 48 -12.99 -9.55 -9.05
CA LYS A 48 -13.24 -10.75 -9.87
C LYS A 48 -12.07 -11.05 -10.80
N ASN A 49 -11.50 -10.03 -11.45
CA ASN A 49 -10.34 -10.20 -12.32
C ASN A 49 -9.11 -10.75 -11.60
N VAL A 50 -8.94 -10.44 -10.28
CA VAL A 50 -7.90 -11.06 -9.45
C VAL A 50 -8.23 -12.53 -9.22
N LEU A 51 -9.45 -12.84 -8.75
CA LEU A 51 -9.89 -14.21 -8.46
C LEU A 51 -9.81 -15.15 -9.67
N ASP A 52 -10.05 -14.63 -10.87
CA ASP A 52 -10.00 -15.43 -12.12
C ASP A 52 -8.57 -15.86 -12.48
N LYS A 53 -7.55 -15.18 -11.91
CA LYS A 53 -6.13 -15.47 -12.16
C LYS A 53 -5.46 -16.24 -11.04
N LEU A 54 -6.01 -16.19 -9.82
CA LEU A 54 -5.42 -16.81 -8.64
C LEU A 54 -5.28 -18.33 -8.79
N LYS A 55 -4.14 -18.83 -8.33
CA LYS A 55 -3.80 -20.25 -8.29
C LYS A 55 -3.49 -20.66 -6.84
N PRO A 56 -3.67 -21.95 -6.52
CA PRO A 56 -3.21 -22.49 -5.25
C PRO A 56 -1.73 -22.18 -5.01
N GLY A 57 -1.42 -21.69 -3.80
CA GLY A 57 -0.07 -21.30 -3.40
C GLY A 57 0.30 -19.84 -3.66
N ASP A 58 -0.52 -19.07 -4.38
CA ASP A 58 -0.31 -17.63 -4.54
C ASP A 58 -0.50 -16.88 -3.21
N TYR A 59 0.17 -15.74 -3.07
CA TYR A 59 -0.05 -14.78 -1.98
C TYR A 59 -0.79 -13.56 -2.48
N VAL A 60 -1.84 -13.13 -1.74
CA VAL A 60 -2.59 -11.90 -2.05
C VAL A 60 -2.37 -10.86 -0.97
N PHE A 61 -1.63 -9.80 -1.30
CA PHE A 61 -1.37 -8.66 -0.41
C PHE A 61 -2.51 -7.64 -0.54
N ILE A 62 -3.32 -7.48 0.52
CA ILE A 62 -4.56 -6.70 0.53
C ILE A 62 -4.36 -5.45 1.38
N GLN A 63 -4.35 -4.27 0.74
CA GLN A 63 -4.24 -2.97 1.41
C GLN A 63 -5.28 -1.98 0.87
N PHE A 64 -6.21 -1.55 1.73
CA PHE A 64 -7.23 -0.54 1.46
C PHE A 64 -7.37 0.41 2.67
N GLY A 65 -8.23 1.43 2.56
CA GLY A 65 -8.55 2.37 3.63
C GLY A 65 -8.63 3.81 3.14
N HIS A 66 -7.64 4.29 2.37
CA HIS A 66 -7.54 5.68 1.89
C HIS A 66 -8.79 6.21 1.21
N ASN A 67 -9.47 5.40 0.44
CA ASN A 67 -10.68 5.80 -0.28
C ASN A 67 -11.95 5.36 0.44
N ASP A 68 -11.87 4.32 1.26
CA ASP A 68 -12.97 3.84 2.08
C ASP A 68 -13.43 4.91 3.09
N GLN A 69 -12.51 5.70 3.63
CA GLN A 69 -12.80 6.76 4.61
C GLN A 69 -13.41 8.04 4.01
N LYS A 70 -13.60 8.14 2.70
CA LYS A 70 -14.13 9.35 2.05
C LYS A 70 -15.65 9.44 2.16
N ILE A 71 -16.16 9.90 3.28
CA ILE A 71 -17.60 10.02 3.58
C ILE A 71 -18.36 10.81 2.49
N SER A 72 -17.75 11.86 1.94
CA SER A 72 -18.35 12.68 0.89
C SER A 72 -18.50 11.98 -0.47
N ASP A 73 -17.87 10.81 -0.66
CA ASP A 73 -17.93 10.06 -1.90
C ASP A 73 -18.59 8.69 -1.68
N THR A 74 -19.91 8.67 -1.85
CA THR A 74 -20.72 7.47 -1.63
C THR A 74 -20.37 6.29 -2.54
N THR A 75 -19.70 6.54 -3.65
CA THR A 75 -19.26 5.46 -4.57
C THR A 75 -18.07 4.70 -4.00
N ARG A 76 -17.29 5.31 -3.12
CA ARG A 76 -16.09 4.75 -2.49
C ARG A 76 -16.25 4.50 -1.00
N TYR A 77 -17.04 5.31 -0.33
CA TYR A 77 -17.19 5.22 1.12
C TYR A 77 -17.64 3.84 1.56
N ALA A 78 -16.93 3.29 2.52
CA ALA A 78 -17.26 2.07 3.24
C ALA A 78 -16.95 2.31 4.72
N GLU A 79 -18.01 2.41 5.56
CA GLU A 79 -17.88 2.62 6.99
C GLU A 79 -16.99 1.53 7.61
N ALA A 80 -16.10 1.93 8.54
CA ALA A 80 -14.99 1.11 9.02
C ALA A 80 -15.44 -0.22 9.64
N HIS A 81 -16.35 -0.16 10.62
CA HIS A 81 -16.75 -1.34 11.42
C HIS A 81 -17.83 -2.20 10.74
N THR A 82 -18.45 -1.74 9.66
CA THR A 82 -19.50 -2.46 8.94
C THR A 82 -19.06 -2.86 7.54
N LEU A 83 -19.23 -2.00 6.54
CA LEU A 83 -18.99 -2.36 5.14
C LEU A 83 -17.52 -2.64 4.85
N TYR A 84 -16.59 -1.82 5.36
CA TYR A 84 -15.16 -2.03 5.16
C TYR A 84 -14.71 -3.37 5.78
N LYS A 85 -15.07 -3.61 7.05
CA LYS A 85 -14.79 -4.88 7.76
C LYS A 85 -15.34 -6.08 6.98
N ARG A 86 -16.61 -6.03 6.56
CA ARG A 86 -17.24 -7.10 5.78
C ARG A 86 -16.53 -7.36 4.44
N ASN A 87 -16.09 -6.30 3.77
CA ASN A 87 -15.36 -6.43 2.51
C ASN A 87 -13.98 -7.07 2.72
N LEU A 88 -13.25 -6.72 3.80
CA LEU A 88 -11.98 -7.38 4.13
C LEU A 88 -12.17 -8.88 4.40
N ILE A 89 -13.19 -9.24 5.18
CA ILE A 89 -13.54 -10.65 5.43
C ILE A 89 -13.85 -11.38 4.10
N LYS A 90 -14.59 -10.73 3.21
CA LYS A 90 -14.88 -11.28 1.86
C LYS A 90 -13.60 -11.53 1.07
N TYR A 91 -12.67 -10.55 1.01
CA TYR A 91 -11.39 -10.71 0.33
C TYR A 91 -10.59 -11.90 0.87
N VAL A 92 -10.54 -12.05 2.20
CA VAL A 92 -9.86 -13.16 2.86
C VAL A 92 -10.45 -14.51 2.49
N ASN A 93 -11.78 -14.65 2.60
CA ASN A 93 -12.47 -15.91 2.32
C ASN A 93 -12.30 -16.33 0.86
N GLU A 94 -12.59 -15.43 -0.07
CA GLU A 94 -12.52 -15.73 -1.50
C GLU A 94 -11.10 -16.00 -1.99
N THR A 95 -10.08 -15.38 -1.37
CA THR A 95 -8.67 -15.74 -1.59
C THR A 95 -8.41 -17.19 -1.18
N ARG A 96 -8.88 -17.58 0.02
CA ARG A 96 -8.71 -18.96 0.52
C ARG A 96 -9.47 -20.00 -0.29
N GLU A 97 -10.66 -19.67 -0.79
CA GLU A 97 -11.44 -20.54 -1.70
C GLU A 97 -10.67 -20.87 -2.98
N LYS A 98 -9.74 -19.99 -3.41
CA LYS A 98 -8.83 -20.24 -4.55
C LYS A 98 -7.58 -21.03 -4.17
N GLY A 99 -7.43 -21.46 -2.92
CA GLY A 99 -6.20 -22.10 -2.41
C GLY A 99 -5.02 -21.15 -2.27
N ALA A 100 -5.27 -19.84 -2.34
CA ALA A 100 -4.26 -18.79 -2.18
C ALA A 100 -4.20 -18.29 -0.72
N ALA A 101 -3.10 -17.68 -0.34
CA ALA A 101 -2.84 -17.18 1.00
C ALA A 101 -3.07 -15.65 1.08
N PRO A 102 -4.08 -15.15 1.81
CA PRO A 102 -4.27 -13.72 2.02
C PRO A 102 -3.25 -13.19 3.04
N VAL A 103 -2.75 -11.99 2.79
CA VAL A 103 -1.94 -11.19 3.72
C VAL A 103 -2.58 -9.81 3.83
N LEU A 104 -3.01 -9.43 5.02
CA LEU A 104 -3.60 -8.11 5.26
C LEU A 104 -2.50 -7.09 5.55
N LEU A 105 -2.66 -5.88 4.99
CA LEU A 105 -1.80 -4.74 5.29
C LEU A 105 -2.67 -3.58 5.79
N THR A 106 -2.30 -2.98 6.91
CA THR A 106 -2.91 -1.71 7.33
C THR A 106 -2.60 -0.61 6.32
N PRO A 107 -3.48 0.40 6.12
CA PRO A 107 -3.20 1.50 5.20
C PRO A 107 -1.92 2.24 5.62
N VAL A 108 -1.06 2.55 4.65
CA VAL A 108 0.11 3.40 4.89
C VAL A 108 -0.32 4.83 5.23
N ASN A 109 0.40 5.52 6.09
CA ASN A 109 0.05 6.88 6.48
C ASN A 109 0.15 7.89 5.32
N ARG A 110 -0.64 8.97 5.42
CA ARG A 110 -0.43 10.21 4.68
C ARG A 110 0.54 11.10 5.45
N ARG A 111 1.17 12.02 4.75
CA ARG A 111 1.97 13.08 5.36
C ARG A 111 1.05 14.12 5.97
N LYS A 112 1.05 14.22 7.29
CA LYS A 112 0.36 15.26 8.05
C LYS A 112 1.13 15.55 9.32
N PHE A 113 1.43 16.82 9.53
CA PHE A 113 2.04 17.33 10.77
C PHE A 113 1.19 18.49 11.30
N ASP A 114 1.14 18.65 12.59
CA ASP A 114 0.53 19.82 13.25
C ASP A 114 1.49 21.04 13.24
N LYS A 115 1.08 22.11 13.89
CA LYS A 115 1.86 23.36 13.94
C LYS A 115 3.14 23.23 14.76
N GLU A 116 3.18 22.29 15.68
CA GLU A 116 4.31 21.93 16.52
C GLU A 116 5.27 20.94 15.86
N GLY A 117 4.98 20.51 14.62
CA GLY A 117 5.78 19.56 13.85
C GLY A 117 5.59 18.10 14.28
N LYS A 118 4.53 17.77 15.03
CA LYS A 118 4.21 16.42 15.44
C LYS A 118 3.39 15.73 14.34
N PHE A 119 3.73 14.47 14.07
CA PHE A 119 2.97 13.64 13.11
C PHE A 119 1.52 13.41 13.58
N VAL A 120 0.57 13.46 12.65
CA VAL A 120 -0.88 13.30 12.89
C VAL A 120 -1.46 12.21 12.03
N ASP A 121 -1.95 11.13 12.64
CA ASP A 121 -2.71 10.10 11.93
C ASP A 121 -3.99 10.66 11.29
N GLN A 122 -4.31 10.14 10.10
CA GLN A 122 -5.47 10.56 9.31
C GLN A 122 -6.39 9.39 8.92
N HIS A 123 -6.13 8.19 9.45
CA HIS A 123 -6.87 7.00 9.04
C HIS A 123 -7.97 6.59 10.04
N GLY A 124 -8.03 7.21 11.24
CA GLY A 124 -9.06 6.87 12.24
C GLY A 124 -9.12 5.36 12.51
N ASP A 125 -10.30 4.79 12.48
CA ASP A 125 -10.53 3.39 12.86
C ASP A 125 -10.10 2.36 11.80
N TYR A 126 -9.82 2.77 10.56
CA TYR A 126 -9.53 1.83 9.48
C TYR A 126 -8.35 0.90 9.75
N PRO A 127 -7.20 1.36 10.28
CA PRO A 127 -6.10 0.45 10.66
C PRO A 127 -6.48 -0.51 11.80
N ALA A 128 -7.27 -0.06 12.77
CA ALA A 128 -7.73 -0.89 13.87
C ALA A 128 -8.61 -2.04 13.38
N VAL A 129 -9.52 -1.76 12.44
CA VAL A 129 -10.39 -2.77 11.81
C VAL A 129 -9.58 -3.80 11.02
N VAL A 130 -8.50 -3.41 10.32
CA VAL A 130 -7.63 -4.38 9.63
C VAL A 130 -6.98 -5.32 10.64
N ARG A 131 -6.47 -4.80 11.76
CA ARG A 131 -5.88 -5.61 12.85
C ARG A 131 -6.91 -6.57 13.45
N GLU A 132 -8.12 -6.08 13.69
CA GLU A 132 -9.24 -6.89 14.21
C GLU A 132 -9.56 -8.06 13.25
N VAL A 133 -9.73 -7.79 11.95
CA VAL A 133 -10.02 -8.82 10.94
C VAL A 133 -8.86 -9.82 10.84
N ALA A 134 -7.60 -9.36 10.90
CA ALA A 134 -6.44 -10.24 10.88
C ALA A 134 -6.48 -11.27 12.03
N VAL A 135 -6.77 -10.81 13.25
CA VAL A 135 -6.93 -11.69 14.43
C VAL A 135 -8.15 -12.59 14.27
N GLN A 136 -9.32 -12.03 13.95
CA GLN A 136 -10.58 -12.77 13.82
C GLN A 136 -10.50 -13.89 12.79
N MET A 137 -9.82 -13.64 11.67
CA MET A 137 -9.72 -14.57 10.55
C MET A 137 -8.43 -15.40 10.57
N ASN A 138 -7.56 -15.21 11.56
CA ASN A 138 -6.23 -15.82 11.63
C ASN A 138 -5.46 -15.64 10.30
N VAL A 139 -5.26 -14.37 9.89
CA VAL A 139 -4.58 -13.97 8.65
C VAL A 139 -3.29 -13.26 9.01
N PRO A 140 -2.15 -13.56 8.34
CA PRO A 140 -0.94 -12.77 8.48
C PRO A 140 -1.18 -11.27 8.26
N LEU A 141 -0.62 -10.43 9.15
CA LEU A 141 -0.77 -8.98 9.12
C LEU A 141 0.59 -8.30 9.05
N ILE A 142 0.74 -7.39 8.08
CA ILE A 142 1.86 -6.44 8.05
C ILE A 142 1.31 -5.06 8.46
N ASP A 143 1.73 -4.57 9.62
CA ASP A 143 1.25 -3.29 10.17
C ASP A 143 2.02 -2.10 9.58
N VAL A 144 1.77 -1.84 8.29
CA VAL A 144 2.41 -0.73 7.54
C VAL A 144 2.04 0.62 8.15
N HIS A 145 0.85 0.75 8.76
CA HIS A 145 0.43 1.97 9.43
C HIS A 145 1.39 2.35 10.57
N LYS A 146 1.62 1.44 11.52
CA LYS A 146 2.56 1.68 12.64
C LYS A 146 4.00 1.90 12.15
N LYS A 147 4.44 1.10 11.16
CA LYS A 147 5.79 1.24 10.60
C LYS A 147 5.97 2.60 9.93
N SER A 148 5.04 3.03 9.09
CA SER A 148 5.13 4.33 8.41
C SER A 148 4.95 5.51 9.35
N GLU A 149 4.10 5.41 10.39
CA GLU A 149 3.97 6.42 11.44
C GLU A 149 5.32 6.70 12.11
N LYS A 150 6.00 5.62 12.55
CA LYS A 150 7.32 5.73 13.19
C LYS A 150 8.33 6.43 12.28
N VAL A 151 8.47 5.95 11.03
CA VAL A 151 9.45 6.50 10.09
C VAL A 151 9.12 7.94 9.71
N PHE A 152 7.85 8.28 9.47
CA PHE A 152 7.47 9.64 9.10
C PHE A 152 7.64 10.62 10.26
N ALA A 153 7.35 10.19 11.49
CA ALA A 153 7.62 11.00 12.69
C ALA A 153 9.12 11.25 12.90
N GLU A 154 9.97 10.25 12.68
CA GLU A 154 11.43 10.36 12.77
C GLU A 154 12.03 11.26 11.68
N LEU A 155 11.52 11.19 10.45
CA LEU A 155 11.93 12.06 9.35
C LEU A 155 11.50 13.52 9.57
N GLY A 156 10.35 13.73 10.19
CA GLY A 156 9.78 15.06 10.43
C GLY A 156 9.16 15.70 9.19
N ASP A 157 8.59 16.90 9.37
CA ASP A 157 7.80 17.60 8.35
C ASP A 157 8.61 17.87 7.08
N ASP A 158 9.83 18.37 7.18
CA ASP A 158 10.60 18.77 5.99
C ASP A 158 11.10 17.57 5.17
N LYS A 159 11.77 16.60 5.80
CA LYS A 159 12.34 15.46 5.06
C LYS A 159 11.28 14.53 4.46
N THR A 160 10.08 14.48 5.05
CA THR A 160 8.99 13.71 4.46
C THR A 160 8.50 14.27 3.13
N LYS A 161 8.77 15.55 2.80
CA LYS A 161 8.46 16.11 1.47
C LYS A 161 9.19 15.35 0.35
N ASP A 162 10.40 14.87 0.59
CA ASP A 162 11.22 14.15 -0.41
C ASP A 162 10.64 12.79 -0.78
N ILE A 163 9.90 12.16 0.12
CA ILE A 163 9.27 10.85 -0.11
C ILE A 163 7.81 10.94 -0.58
N PHE A 164 7.21 12.13 -0.56
CA PHE A 164 5.90 12.42 -1.13
C PHE A 164 6.04 13.28 -2.41
N LEU A 165 4.91 13.58 -3.08
CA LEU A 165 4.97 14.36 -4.32
C LEU A 165 4.99 15.86 -4.05
N TRP A 166 6.11 16.34 -3.55
CA TRP A 166 6.43 17.77 -3.45
C TRP A 166 7.38 18.15 -4.57
N ILE A 167 6.80 18.45 -5.73
CA ILE A 167 7.52 18.64 -7.00
C ILE A 167 7.53 20.13 -7.33
N PRO A 168 8.74 20.74 -7.49
CA PRO A 168 8.83 22.14 -7.92
C PRO A 168 8.32 22.31 -9.36
N PRO A 169 7.88 23.54 -9.74
CA PRO A 169 7.49 23.86 -11.11
C PRO A 169 8.59 23.52 -12.12
N ASN A 170 8.19 23.16 -13.32
CA ASN A 170 9.06 22.86 -14.48
C ASN A 170 10.01 21.66 -14.32
N LYS A 171 9.87 20.84 -13.27
CA LYS A 171 10.68 19.63 -13.10
C LYS A 171 10.25 18.48 -14.02
N TYR A 172 8.94 18.37 -14.29
CA TYR A 172 8.34 17.37 -15.18
C TYR A 172 7.42 18.06 -16.17
N LYS A 173 7.46 17.65 -17.45
CA LYS A 173 6.58 18.20 -18.49
C LYS A 173 5.11 18.00 -18.19
N SER A 174 4.75 16.86 -17.58
CA SER A 174 3.40 16.53 -17.11
C SER A 174 2.93 17.37 -15.92
N LEU A 175 3.85 18.07 -15.24
CA LEU A 175 3.57 18.87 -14.03
C LEU A 175 4.25 20.24 -14.13
N PRO A 176 3.89 21.08 -15.11
CA PRO A 176 4.56 22.38 -15.33
C PRO A 176 4.45 23.32 -14.13
N GLU A 177 3.32 23.27 -13.39
CA GLU A 177 3.08 24.08 -12.17
C GLU A 177 3.66 23.41 -10.91
N GLY A 178 4.31 22.22 -11.05
CA GLY A 178 4.71 21.42 -9.91
C GLY A 178 3.54 20.68 -9.24
N LYS A 179 3.76 20.12 -8.07
CA LYS A 179 2.73 19.41 -7.29
C LYS A 179 3.05 19.42 -5.81
N THR A 180 2.03 19.63 -4.98
CA THR A 180 2.08 19.43 -3.53
C THR A 180 1.05 18.37 -3.14
N ASP A 181 1.49 17.15 -2.85
CA ASP A 181 0.62 16.03 -2.55
C ASP A 181 1.16 15.24 -1.35
N ASN A 182 0.37 15.17 -0.32
CA ASN A 182 0.69 14.52 0.96
C ASN A 182 0.18 13.07 1.04
N THR A 183 -0.23 12.48 -0.09
CA THR A 183 -0.83 11.14 -0.14
C THR A 183 -0.05 10.18 -1.03
N HIS A 184 0.44 10.66 -2.16
CA HIS A 184 1.12 9.82 -3.15
C HIS A 184 2.63 9.96 -3.02
N PHE A 185 3.35 8.88 -3.31
CA PHE A 185 4.80 8.76 -3.10
C PHE A 185 5.60 9.09 -4.36
N SER A 186 6.78 9.70 -4.15
CA SER A 186 7.89 9.68 -5.09
C SER A 186 8.42 8.24 -5.26
N PHE A 187 9.41 8.05 -6.14
CA PHE A 187 10.09 6.75 -6.26
C PHE A 187 10.76 6.36 -4.93
N GLU A 188 11.45 7.29 -4.29
CA GLU A 188 12.13 7.11 -3.00
C GLU A 188 11.13 6.73 -1.90
N GLY A 189 9.99 7.41 -1.85
CA GLY A 189 8.91 7.08 -0.91
C GLY A 189 8.28 5.72 -1.16
N ALA A 190 8.09 5.35 -2.43
CA ALA A 190 7.60 4.02 -2.77
C ALA A 190 8.59 2.91 -2.37
N VAL A 191 9.91 3.13 -2.58
CA VAL A 191 10.97 2.21 -2.15
C VAL A 191 11.00 2.09 -0.63
N LEU A 192 10.93 3.21 0.10
CA LEU A 192 10.87 3.21 1.56
C LEU A 192 9.69 2.37 2.06
N VAL A 193 8.48 2.61 1.53
CA VAL A 193 7.29 1.86 1.97
C VAL A 193 7.37 0.38 1.56
N ALA A 194 7.91 0.05 0.38
CA ALA A 194 8.17 -1.34 0.00
C ALA A 194 9.17 -2.01 0.98
N GLY A 195 10.18 -1.29 1.44
CA GLY A 195 11.10 -1.73 2.49
C GLY A 195 10.38 -2.07 3.80
N LEU A 196 9.44 -1.23 4.25
CA LEU A 196 8.62 -1.51 5.44
C LEU A 196 7.74 -2.76 5.28
N VAL A 197 7.23 -3.00 4.05
CA VAL A 197 6.49 -4.24 3.74
C VAL A 197 7.42 -5.45 3.81
N VAL A 198 8.64 -5.35 3.26
CA VAL A 198 9.66 -6.41 3.32
C VAL A 198 10.08 -6.73 4.76
N GLU A 199 10.26 -5.71 5.61
CA GLU A 199 10.47 -5.92 7.04
C GLU A 199 9.33 -6.72 7.67
N GLY A 200 8.07 -6.32 7.39
CA GLY A 200 6.91 -7.04 7.87
C GLY A 200 6.84 -8.48 7.37
N ILE A 201 7.21 -8.76 6.12
CA ILE A 201 7.31 -10.12 5.58
C ILE A 201 8.28 -10.98 6.40
N LYS A 202 9.43 -10.41 6.81
CA LYS A 202 10.42 -11.09 7.66
C LYS A 202 9.92 -11.29 9.08
N GLU A 203 9.32 -10.26 9.69
CA GLU A 203 8.81 -10.29 11.06
C GLU A 203 7.73 -11.35 11.29
N ILE A 204 6.85 -11.54 10.29
CA ILE A 204 5.78 -12.55 10.36
C ILE A 204 6.20 -13.88 9.71
N GLU A 205 7.47 -14.03 9.39
CA GLU A 205 8.09 -15.27 8.87
C GLU A 205 7.36 -15.85 7.64
N LEU A 206 6.85 -14.97 6.74
CA LEU A 206 6.22 -15.47 5.52
C LEU A 206 7.22 -16.28 4.68
N PRO A 207 6.83 -17.47 4.19
CA PRO A 207 7.73 -18.35 3.41
C PRO A 207 8.38 -17.67 2.19
N ILE A 208 7.74 -16.64 1.62
CA ILE A 208 8.30 -15.87 0.51
C ILE A 208 9.55 -15.06 0.89
N ALA A 209 9.83 -14.87 2.20
CA ALA A 209 11.02 -14.17 2.67
C ALA A 209 12.33 -14.82 2.17
N ARG A 210 12.32 -16.15 1.90
CA ARG A 210 13.48 -16.88 1.35
C ARG A 210 13.94 -16.39 -0.03
N TYR A 211 13.07 -15.70 -0.78
CA TYR A 211 13.36 -15.16 -2.10
C TYR A 211 13.83 -13.70 -2.08
N LEU A 212 14.00 -13.12 -0.88
CA LEU A 212 14.52 -11.76 -0.74
C LEU A 212 16.00 -11.72 -1.14
N ILE A 213 16.38 -10.72 -1.92
CA ILE A 213 17.78 -10.48 -2.28
C ILE A 213 18.55 -9.86 -1.11
N LYS A 214 19.84 -10.23 -0.97
CA LYS A 214 20.66 -9.76 0.17
C LYS A 214 20.94 -8.26 0.12
N ASN A 215 21.10 -7.67 -1.08
CA ASN A 215 21.42 -6.26 -1.29
C ASN A 215 20.50 -5.61 -2.32
N PRO A 216 19.29 -5.15 -1.96
CA PRO A 216 18.38 -4.49 -2.90
C PRO A 216 18.92 -3.19 -3.47
N ASN A 217 19.87 -2.52 -2.81
CA ASN A 217 20.47 -1.26 -3.26
C ASN A 217 21.19 -1.37 -4.61
N THR A 218 21.68 -2.53 -5.00
CA THR A 218 22.29 -2.74 -6.32
C THR A 218 21.28 -2.71 -7.47
N GLN A 219 20.02 -3.00 -7.22
CA GLN A 219 18.94 -2.91 -8.23
C GLN A 219 18.24 -1.53 -8.21
N ILE A 220 18.27 -0.84 -7.07
CA ILE A 220 17.60 0.47 -6.87
C ILE A 220 18.47 1.62 -7.38
N GLY A 221 19.79 1.51 -7.29
CA GLY A 221 20.77 2.55 -7.70
C GLY A 221 21.14 2.56 -9.19
N GLY A 222 20.56 1.72 -10.02
CA GLY A 222 20.91 1.52 -11.44
C GLY A 222 19.98 2.19 -12.46
N LYS A 223 19.39 3.37 -12.13
CA LYS A 223 18.64 4.19 -13.12
C LYS A 223 18.85 5.66 -12.91
#